data_5cb8bd4a8c891e52f77067a8d24469a8
#
_entry.id   5cb8bd4a8c891e52f77067a8d24469a8
#
_cell.length_a   1.000
_cell.length_b   1.000
_cell.length_c   1.000
_cell.angle_alpha   90.00
_cell.angle_beta   90.00
_cell.angle_gamma   90.00
#
_symmetry.space_group_name_H-M   'P 1'
#
loop_
_entity.id
_entity.type
_entity.pdbx_description
1 polymer ?
#
loop_
_entity_poly.entity_id
_entity_poly.type
_entity_poly.pdbx_seq_one_letter_code
_entity_poly.pdbx_strand_id
1 'polypeptide(L)'
;SYENKYLFTEMGIDLLFYPEKIAAGEIVELLKRTASTDSMDFARGRLQIGVFKLEEDSPLIGMNMAEFSNVAAADGLKFRVVAISRGNSTIIPKFDTKFKYHDLVFIISLREGMDMLMKYIGKRNIEVNSVMILGGSPIGEMVAKQMAKELDSVKLIEMNKAKCLDLSEKLPSNVIVVNGDGRNSDMLLEESIKEYDAFVAVTNNSETNILA
;
A
#
# COMPACT_ATOMS: atom_id res chain seq x y z
N SER A 1 -7.94 -25.68 8.72
CA SER A 1 -6.63 -25.26 8.20
C SER A 1 -6.69 -25.24 6.69
N TYR A 2 -6.05 -24.27 6.06
CA TYR A 2 -5.99 -24.11 4.58
C TYR A 2 -5.35 -25.35 3.89
N GLU A 3 -4.54 -26.09 4.60
CA GLU A 3 -3.91 -27.34 4.15
C GLU A 3 -4.94 -28.43 3.80
N ASN A 4 -6.14 -28.36 4.36
CA ASN A 4 -7.22 -29.33 4.13
C ASN A 4 -8.19 -28.89 3.03
N LYS A 5 -7.83 -27.92 2.17
CA LYS A 5 -8.70 -27.44 1.08
C LYS A 5 -9.20 -28.57 0.18
N TYR A 6 -8.34 -29.55 -0.09
CA TYR A 6 -8.67 -30.71 -0.91
C TYR A 6 -9.83 -31.53 -0.28
N LEU A 7 -9.76 -31.78 1.03
CA LEU A 7 -10.80 -32.52 1.75
C LEU A 7 -12.16 -31.79 1.70
N PHE A 8 -12.16 -30.46 1.81
CA PHE A 8 -13.38 -29.66 1.71
C PHE A 8 -14.01 -29.71 0.31
N THR A 9 -13.19 -29.74 -0.74
CA THR A 9 -13.67 -29.88 -2.11
C THR A 9 -14.31 -31.26 -2.33
N GLU A 10 -13.71 -32.35 -1.78
CA GLU A 10 -14.33 -33.70 -1.82
C GLU A 10 -15.64 -33.76 -1.04
N MET A 11 -15.83 -32.92 -0.04
CA MET A 11 -17.09 -32.79 0.72
C MET A 11 -18.14 -31.93 0.02
N GLY A 12 -17.88 -31.47 -1.20
CA GLY A 12 -18.81 -30.65 -1.99
C GLY A 12 -18.79 -29.16 -1.60
N ILE A 13 -17.72 -28.68 -0.95
CA ILE A 13 -17.55 -27.27 -0.63
C ILE A 13 -16.79 -26.59 -1.76
N ASP A 14 -17.47 -25.81 -2.56
CA ASP A 14 -16.91 -25.13 -3.74
C ASP A 14 -16.07 -23.90 -3.38
N LEU A 15 -16.35 -23.24 -2.26
CA LEU A 15 -15.72 -22.00 -1.88
C LEU A 15 -15.38 -21.97 -0.38
N LEU A 16 -14.11 -21.76 -0.07
CA LEU A 16 -13.61 -21.61 1.29
C LEU A 16 -12.95 -20.23 1.47
N PHE A 17 -13.54 -19.41 2.32
CA PHE A 17 -12.95 -18.13 2.72
C PHE A 17 -12.09 -18.30 3.97
N TYR A 18 -10.92 -17.70 3.93
CA TYR A 18 -10.01 -17.60 5.06
C TYR A 18 -9.73 -16.11 5.33
N PRO A 19 -10.51 -15.48 6.24
CA PRO A 19 -10.52 -14.03 6.44
C PRO A 19 -9.14 -13.46 6.77
N GLU A 20 -8.36 -14.16 7.62
CA GLU A 20 -7.03 -13.72 8.03
C GLU A 20 -6.06 -13.65 6.84
N LYS A 21 -6.17 -14.60 5.91
CA LYS A 21 -5.35 -14.61 4.70
C LYS A 21 -5.72 -13.48 3.75
N ILE A 22 -7.02 -13.19 3.64
CA ILE A 22 -7.51 -12.08 2.81
C ILE A 22 -7.02 -10.77 3.41
N ALA A 23 -7.22 -10.57 4.71
CA ALA A 23 -6.77 -9.36 5.41
C ALA A 23 -5.24 -9.17 5.32
N ALA A 24 -4.45 -10.22 5.51
CA ALA A 24 -3.01 -10.16 5.35
C ALA A 24 -2.60 -9.80 3.91
N GLY A 25 -3.30 -10.36 2.91
CA GLY A 25 -3.08 -10.03 1.50
C GLY A 25 -3.36 -8.56 1.20
N GLU A 26 -4.47 -8.02 1.68
CA GLU A 26 -4.82 -6.60 1.52
C GLU A 26 -3.79 -5.67 2.17
N ILE A 27 -3.33 -6.00 3.39
CA ILE A 27 -2.27 -5.23 4.06
C ILE A 27 -0.98 -5.23 3.24
N VAL A 28 -0.56 -6.40 2.75
CA VAL A 28 0.65 -6.53 1.91
C VAL A 28 0.51 -5.73 0.63
N GLU A 29 -0.64 -5.78 -0.03
CA GLU A 29 -0.90 -4.98 -1.22
C GLU A 29 -0.89 -3.47 -0.92
N LEU A 30 -1.42 -3.05 0.23
CA LEU A 30 -1.35 -1.64 0.67
C LEU A 30 0.09 -1.19 0.92
N LEU A 31 0.92 -2.03 1.52
CA LEU A 31 2.33 -1.73 1.75
C LEU A 31 3.14 -1.65 0.45
N LYS A 32 2.80 -2.50 -0.53
CA LYS A 32 3.40 -2.50 -1.86
C LYS A 32 2.91 -1.36 -2.75
N ARG A 33 1.68 -0.92 -2.54
CA ARG A 33 1.15 0.26 -3.22
C ARG A 33 1.89 1.46 -2.69
N THR A 34 2.86 1.88 -3.48
CA THR A 34 3.52 3.15 -3.25
C THR A 34 2.51 4.24 -2.95
N ALA A 35 2.73 4.90 -1.85
CA ALA A 35 1.80 5.76 -1.16
C ALA A 35 1.36 6.95 -1.99
N SER A 36 0.48 6.82 -2.94
CA SER A 36 -0.23 7.99 -3.47
C SER A 36 -1.23 7.73 -4.59
N THR A 37 -1.43 6.52 -5.04
CA THR A 37 -2.32 6.35 -6.18
C THR A 37 -3.26 5.19 -5.95
N ASP A 38 -4.54 5.48 -5.77
CA ASP A 38 -5.56 4.48 -6.03
C ASP A 38 -5.45 4.11 -7.51
N SER A 39 -4.74 3.02 -7.80
CA SER A 39 -4.59 2.52 -9.15
C SER A 39 -5.39 1.24 -9.32
N MET A 40 -6.09 1.15 -10.44
CA MET A 40 -6.86 -0.03 -10.81
C MET A 40 -6.31 -0.59 -12.11
N ASP A 41 -5.98 -1.88 -12.10
CA ASP A 41 -5.59 -2.60 -13.31
C ASP A 41 -6.78 -2.76 -14.26
N PHE A 42 -6.55 -2.45 -15.51
CA PHE A 42 -7.52 -2.52 -16.59
C PHE A 42 -6.95 -3.30 -17.79
N ALA A 43 -7.83 -3.85 -18.63
CA ALA A 43 -7.44 -4.59 -19.83
C ALA A 43 -6.43 -5.73 -19.56
N ARG A 44 -6.64 -6.55 -18.53
CA ARG A 44 -5.78 -7.66 -18.11
C ARG A 44 -4.37 -7.18 -17.69
N GLY A 45 -4.29 -6.08 -16.97
CA GLY A 45 -3.05 -5.52 -16.42
C GLY A 45 -2.19 -4.76 -17.44
N ARG A 46 -2.67 -4.55 -18.68
CA ARG A 46 -1.93 -3.76 -19.68
C ARG A 46 -2.08 -2.26 -19.51
N LEU A 47 -3.20 -1.83 -18.95
CA LEU A 47 -3.50 -0.44 -18.65
C LEU A 47 -3.77 -0.28 -17.16
N GLN A 48 -3.42 0.87 -16.63
CA GLN A 48 -3.77 1.28 -15.27
C GLN A 48 -4.54 2.58 -15.31
N ILE A 49 -5.53 2.67 -14.44
CA ILE A 49 -6.21 3.92 -14.11
C ILE A 49 -5.64 4.38 -12.77
N GLY A 50 -4.99 5.52 -12.75
CA GLY A 50 -4.53 6.17 -11.52
C GLY A 50 -5.45 7.34 -11.15
N VAL A 51 -5.70 7.51 -9.87
CA VAL A 51 -6.41 8.67 -9.32
C VAL A 51 -5.42 9.47 -8.47
N PHE A 52 -5.19 10.72 -8.84
CA PHE A 52 -4.20 11.58 -8.20
C PHE A 52 -4.87 12.83 -7.64
N LYS A 53 -4.75 13.02 -6.34
CA LYS A 53 -5.12 14.27 -5.71
C LYS A 53 -3.99 15.27 -5.87
N LEU A 54 -4.28 16.46 -6.41
CA LEU A 54 -3.30 17.53 -6.53
C LEU A 54 -3.21 18.28 -5.20
N GLU A 55 -2.04 18.16 -4.57
CA GLU A 55 -1.69 18.90 -3.36
C GLU A 55 -1.05 20.25 -3.73
N GLU A 56 -0.84 21.14 -2.74
CA GLU A 56 -0.38 22.51 -2.96
C GLU A 56 1.00 22.59 -3.67
N ASP A 57 1.84 21.61 -3.45
CA ASP A 57 3.19 21.48 -4.04
C ASP A 57 3.21 20.80 -5.42
N SER A 58 2.04 20.40 -5.95
CA SER A 58 2.01 19.72 -7.25
C SER A 58 2.43 20.64 -8.39
N PRO A 59 3.43 20.21 -9.22
CA PRO A 59 3.88 20.97 -10.37
C PRO A 59 2.79 21.22 -11.43
N LEU A 60 1.70 20.45 -11.42
CA LEU A 60 0.60 20.60 -12.35
C LEU A 60 -0.29 21.79 -12.04
N ILE A 61 -0.26 22.34 -10.82
CA ILE A 61 -1.13 23.46 -10.44
C ILE A 61 -0.84 24.67 -11.31
N GLY A 62 -1.90 25.18 -11.95
CA GLY A 62 -1.83 26.32 -12.86
C GLY A 62 -1.53 25.95 -14.32
N MET A 63 -0.95 24.79 -14.59
CA MET A 63 -0.79 24.27 -15.95
C MET A 63 -2.15 23.95 -16.57
N ASN A 64 -2.26 24.08 -17.88
CA ASN A 64 -3.40 23.54 -18.62
C ASN A 64 -3.07 22.14 -19.19
N MET A 65 -4.11 21.49 -19.70
CA MET A 65 -3.98 20.13 -20.24
C MET A 65 -3.00 20.02 -21.42
N ALA A 66 -2.92 21.04 -22.27
CA ALA A 66 -2.00 21.05 -23.42
C ALA A 66 -0.55 21.17 -22.96
N GLU A 67 -0.26 22.03 -21.98
CA GLU A 67 1.08 22.19 -21.39
C GLU A 67 1.55 20.88 -20.76
N PHE A 68 0.71 20.25 -19.95
CA PHE A 68 1.02 18.95 -19.35
C PHE A 68 1.27 17.87 -20.42
N SER A 69 0.41 17.79 -21.41
CA SER A 69 0.56 16.81 -22.51
C SER A 69 1.87 17.00 -23.27
N ASN A 70 2.29 18.24 -23.53
CA ASN A 70 3.51 18.54 -24.25
C ASN A 70 4.76 18.15 -23.43
N VAL A 71 4.78 18.48 -22.15
CA VAL A 71 5.89 18.12 -21.24
C VAL A 71 6.03 16.61 -21.14
N ALA A 72 4.95 15.90 -20.90
CA ALA A 72 4.97 14.46 -20.77
C ALA A 72 5.27 13.73 -22.11
N ALA A 73 4.83 14.27 -23.23
CA ALA A 73 5.14 13.72 -24.56
C ALA A 73 6.62 13.84 -24.91
N ALA A 74 7.32 14.87 -24.43
CA ALA A 74 8.76 15.02 -24.63
C ALA A 74 9.57 13.84 -24.07
N ASP A 75 9.06 13.22 -22.97
CA ASP A 75 9.65 12.03 -22.36
C ASP A 75 9.05 10.71 -22.90
N GLY A 76 8.29 10.78 -23.97
CA GLY A 76 7.68 9.60 -24.62
C GLY A 76 6.53 8.97 -23.83
N LEU A 77 6.00 9.66 -22.84
CA LEU A 77 4.95 9.16 -21.95
C LEU A 77 3.60 9.08 -22.67
N LYS A 78 3.00 7.89 -22.66
CA LYS A 78 1.68 7.64 -23.25
C LYS A 78 0.63 7.56 -22.14
N PHE A 79 -0.20 8.59 -22.04
CA PHE A 79 -1.26 8.66 -21.05
C PHE A 79 -2.48 9.43 -21.58
N ARG A 80 -3.57 9.35 -20.85
CA ARG A 80 -4.76 10.16 -21.10
C ARG A 80 -5.42 10.54 -19.79
N VAL A 81 -5.59 11.83 -19.55
CA VAL A 81 -6.47 12.33 -18.48
C VAL A 81 -7.91 12.15 -18.95
N VAL A 82 -8.67 11.32 -18.24
CA VAL A 82 -10.04 10.95 -18.62
C VAL A 82 -11.08 11.80 -17.92
N ALA A 83 -10.79 12.24 -16.68
CA ALA A 83 -11.68 13.09 -15.91
C ALA A 83 -10.89 13.87 -14.85
N ILE A 84 -11.48 14.97 -14.39
CA ILE A 84 -11.06 15.73 -13.21
C ILE A 84 -12.28 15.90 -12.32
N SER A 85 -12.21 15.39 -11.08
CA SER A 85 -13.22 15.69 -10.06
C SER A 85 -12.78 16.92 -9.29
N ARG A 86 -13.62 17.94 -9.29
CA ARG A 86 -13.39 19.23 -8.61
C ARG A 86 -14.58 19.56 -7.72
N GLY A 87 -14.41 19.43 -6.42
CA GLY A 87 -15.54 19.52 -5.48
C GLY A 87 -16.60 18.47 -5.83
N ASN A 88 -17.82 18.92 -6.10
CA ASN A 88 -18.95 18.03 -6.46
C ASN A 88 -19.16 17.89 -7.98
N SER A 89 -18.20 18.32 -8.80
CA SER A 89 -18.34 18.32 -10.27
C SER A 89 -17.30 17.45 -10.94
N THR A 90 -17.70 16.71 -11.97
CA THR A 90 -16.78 15.97 -12.85
C THR A 90 -16.60 16.72 -14.15
N ILE A 91 -15.36 16.98 -14.51
CA ILE A 91 -14.95 17.72 -15.71
C ILE A 91 -14.28 16.74 -16.66
N ILE A 92 -14.73 16.69 -17.90
CA ILE A 92 -13.98 16.06 -19.00
C ILE A 92 -13.01 17.11 -19.51
N PRO A 93 -11.68 16.92 -19.31
CA PRO A 93 -10.72 17.96 -19.60
C PRO A 93 -10.61 18.26 -21.11
N LYS A 94 -10.53 19.54 -21.43
CA LYS A 94 -10.17 20.07 -22.75
C LYS A 94 -8.73 20.58 -22.72
N PHE A 95 -8.16 20.94 -23.85
CA PHE A 95 -6.76 21.40 -23.94
C PHE A 95 -6.47 22.64 -23.06
N ASP A 96 -7.45 23.51 -22.88
CA ASP A 96 -7.38 24.73 -22.07
C ASP A 96 -7.75 24.52 -20.59
N THR A 97 -8.17 23.32 -20.20
CA THR A 97 -8.56 23.02 -18.82
C THR A 97 -7.34 23.10 -17.91
N LYS A 98 -7.39 24.01 -16.93
CA LYS A 98 -6.34 24.20 -15.94
C LYS A 98 -6.54 23.29 -14.75
N PHE A 99 -5.44 22.70 -14.28
CA PHE A 99 -5.39 21.97 -13.03
C PHE A 99 -5.41 22.92 -11.83
N LYS A 100 -6.12 22.52 -10.79
CA LYS A 100 -6.27 23.29 -9.54
C LYS A 100 -5.94 22.43 -8.33
N TYR A 101 -5.61 23.12 -7.25
CA TYR A 101 -5.46 22.50 -5.94
C TYR A 101 -6.73 21.73 -5.55
N HIS A 102 -6.56 20.59 -4.91
CA HIS A 102 -7.61 19.61 -4.54
C HIS A 102 -8.33 18.92 -5.72
N ASP A 103 -7.92 19.11 -6.97
CA ASP A 103 -8.44 18.29 -8.05
C ASP A 103 -8.07 16.81 -7.85
N LEU A 104 -9.03 15.91 -8.08
CA LEU A 104 -8.76 14.48 -8.27
C LEU A 104 -8.67 14.23 -9.78
N VAL A 105 -7.48 13.91 -10.24
CA VAL A 105 -7.19 13.70 -11.66
C VAL A 105 -7.16 12.21 -11.97
N PHE A 106 -8.04 11.76 -12.86
CA PHE A 106 -8.13 10.38 -13.32
C PHE A 106 -7.33 10.22 -14.60
N ILE A 107 -6.30 9.37 -14.56
CA ILE A 107 -5.39 9.17 -15.69
C ILE A 107 -5.33 7.70 -16.07
N ILE A 108 -5.41 7.41 -17.36
CA ILE A 108 -5.11 6.08 -17.92
C ILE A 108 -3.73 6.12 -18.55
N SER A 109 -2.90 5.15 -18.20
CA SER A 109 -1.57 4.95 -18.78
C SER A 109 -1.25 3.46 -18.94
N LEU A 110 -0.19 3.16 -19.68
CA LEU A 110 0.46 1.87 -19.57
C LEU A 110 1.09 1.73 -18.18
N ARG A 111 1.22 0.52 -17.68
CA ARG A 111 1.79 0.25 -16.36
C ARG A 111 3.15 0.95 -16.15
N GLU A 112 4.04 0.80 -17.12
CA GLU A 112 5.39 1.41 -17.12
C GLU A 112 5.37 2.96 -17.12
N GLY A 113 4.28 3.56 -17.59
CA GLY A 113 4.12 5.02 -17.62
C GLY A 113 3.57 5.61 -16.33
N MET A 114 3.00 4.79 -15.44
CA MET A 114 2.36 5.29 -14.22
C MET A 114 3.38 5.88 -13.24
N ASP A 115 4.53 5.23 -13.07
CA ASP A 115 5.62 5.71 -12.20
C ASP A 115 6.21 7.05 -12.69
N MET A 116 6.32 7.21 -14.00
CA MET A 116 6.75 8.49 -14.59
C MET A 116 5.70 9.59 -14.37
N LEU A 117 4.42 9.26 -14.52
CA LEU A 117 3.32 10.19 -14.24
C LEU A 117 3.35 10.72 -12.82
N MET A 118 3.66 9.86 -11.84
CA MET A 118 3.77 10.28 -10.44
C MET A 118 4.81 11.40 -10.26
N LYS A 119 5.94 11.34 -10.95
CA LYS A 119 6.97 12.40 -10.90
C LYS A 119 6.43 13.74 -11.41
N TYR A 120 5.68 13.73 -12.51
CA TYR A 120 5.08 14.95 -13.06
C TYR A 120 3.98 15.56 -12.17
N ILE A 121 3.29 14.72 -11.41
CA ILE A 121 2.24 15.17 -10.49
C ILE A 121 2.83 15.69 -9.17
N GLY A 122 4.14 15.47 -8.94
CA GLY A 122 4.82 15.82 -7.70
C GLY A 122 4.66 14.77 -6.59
N LYS A 123 4.19 13.58 -6.95
CA LYS A 123 4.09 12.46 -6.01
C LYS A 123 5.41 11.69 -6.00
N ARG A 124 5.98 11.54 -4.82
CA ARG A 124 7.13 10.65 -4.63
C ARG A 124 6.65 9.23 -4.49
N ASN A 125 7.31 8.32 -5.17
CA ASN A 125 7.17 6.90 -4.90
C ASN A 125 7.81 6.65 -3.52
N ILE A 126 7.00 6.46 -2.50
CA ILE A 126 7.51 6.03 -1.19
C ILE A 126 7.62 4.51 -1.30
N GLU A 127 8.81 4.02 -1.59
CA GLU A 127 9.09 2.60 -1.49
C GLU A 127 9.17 2.22 -0.01
N VAL A 128 8.36 1.25 0.38
CA VAL A 128 8.46 0.64 1.71
C VAL A 128 9.58 -0.39 1.64
N ASN A 129 10.70 -0.12 2.30
CA ASN A 129 11.85 -1.03 2.39
C ASN A 129 11.94 -1.71 3.77
N SER A 130 11.26 -1.12 4.75
CA SER A 130 11.23 -1.61 6.12
C SER A 130 9.84 -1.52 6.73
N VAL A 131 9.42 -2.54 7.46
CA VAL A 131 8.11 -2.56 8.12
C VAL A 131 8.22 -3.04 9.56
N MET A 132 7.55 -2.32 10.47
CA MET A 132 7.34 -2.75 11.83
C MET A 132 5.88 -3.21 12.01
N ILE A 133 5.68 -4.41 12.50
CA ILE A 133 4.38 -5.05 12.69
C ILE A 133 4.12 -5.21 14.18
N LEU A 134 3.03 -4.66 14.67
CA LEU A 134 2.58 -4.81 16.04
C LEU A 134 1.49 -5.88 16.12
N GLY A 135 1.79 -6.97 16.81
CA GLY A 135 0.90 -8.10 17.05
C GLY A 135 1.26 -9.33 16.22
N GLY A 136 1.65 -10.40 16.90
CA GLY A 136 1.90 -11.72 16.32
C GLY A 136 0.62 -12.51 16.04
N SER A 137 -0.51 -11.85 15.77
CA SER A 137 -1.77 -12.50 15.37
C SER A 137 -1.57 -13.34 14.10
N PRO A 138 -2.51 -14.22 13.72
CA PRO A 138 -2.42 -14.94 12.45
C PRO A 138 -2.23 -14.01 11.25
N ILE A 139 -2.82 -12.82 11.28
CA ILE A 139 -2.64 -11.78 10.25
C ILE A 139 -1.21 -11.25 10.28
N GLY A 140 -0.69 -10.85 11.46
CA GLY A 140 0.66 -10.32 11.61
C GLY A 140 1.73 -11.33 11.20
N GLU A 141 1.57 -12.61 11.57
CA GLU A 141 2.45 -13.68 11.11
C GLU A 141 2.47 -13.81 9.59
N MET A 142 1.29 -13.76 8.94
CA MET A 142 1.18 -13.87 7.49
C MET A 142 1.77 -12.65 6.78
N VAL A 143 1.53 -11.44 7.29
CA VAL A 143 2.12 -10.21 6.76
C VAL A 143 3.64 -10.27 6.87
N ALA A 144 4.17 -10.62 8.05
CA ALA A 144 5.61 -10.76 8.25
C ALA A 144 6.25 -11.75 7.29
N LYS A 145 5.64 -12.95 7.11
CA LYS A 145 6.11 -13.95 6.15
C LYS A 145 6.11 -13.48 4.70
N GLN A 146 5.13 -12.68 4.31
CA GLN A 146 5.05 -12.18 2.92
C GLN A 146 6.03 -11.05 2.70
N MET A 147 6.10 -10.08 3.62
CA MET A 147 7.00 -8.94 3.50
C MET A 147 8.48 -9.35 3.60
N ALA A 148 8.80 -10.37 4.40
CA ALA A 148 10.16 -10.92 4.49
C ALA A 148 10.73 -11.49 3.17
N LYS A 149 9.88 -11.74 2.17
CA LYS A 149 10.34 -12.18 0.84
C LYS A 149 10.78 -11.02 -0.05
N GLU A 150 10.41 -9.82 0.29
CA GLU A 150 10.55 -8.62 -0.55
C GLU A 150 11.37 -7.54 0.15
N LEU A 151 11.37 -7.53 1.49
CA LEU A 151 12.04 -6.52 2.29
C LEU A 151 13.22 -7.13 3.05
N ASP A 152 14.27 -6.34 3.19
CA ASP A 152 15.45 -6.73 3.99
C ASP A 152 15.21 -6.61 5.49
N SER A 153 14.31 -5.71 5.92
CA SER A 153 14.02 -5.43 7.33
C SER A 153 12.54 -5.54 7.64
N VAL A 154 12.20 -6.57 8.41
CA VAL A 154 10.86 -6.77 8.98
C VAL A 154 11.00 -6.98 10.48
N LYS A 155 10.32 -6.18 11.29
CA LYS A 155 10.28 -6.34 12.75
C LYS A 155 8.85 -6.64 13.19
N LEU A 156 8.68 -7.64 14.05
CA LEU A 156 7.39 -8.02 14.62
C LEU A 156 7.45 -7.92 16.14
N ILE A 157 6.56 -7.12 16.71
CA ILE A 157 6.44 -6.92 18.16
C ILE A 157 5.25 -7.73 18.67
N GLU A 158 5.48 -8.56 19.70
CA GLU A 158 4.45 -9.38 20.34
C GLU A 158 4.63 -9.33 21.86
N MET A 159 3.52 -9.12 22.58
CA MET A 159 3.54 -8.98 24.03
C MET A 159 3.75 -10.32 24.76
N ASN A 160 3.26 -11.40 24.19
CA ASN A 160 3.37 -12.73 24.78
C ASN A 160 4.72 -13.37 24.47
N LYS A 161 5.55 -13.55 25.51
CA LYS A 161 6.90 -14.10 25.38
C LYS A 161 6.94 -15.52 24.79
N ALA A 162 6.01 -16.39 25.19
CA ALA A 162 5.95 -17.76 24.65
C ALA A 162 5.64 -17.74 23.15
N LYS A 163 4.75 -16.83 22.74
CA LYS A 163 4.41 -16.65 21.32
C LYS A 163 5.55 -16.03 20.51
N CYS A 164 6.35 -15.16 21.12
CA CYS A 164 7.58 -14.65 20.45
C CYS A 164 8.53 -15.78 20.09
N LEU A 165 8.73 -16.74 21.00
CA LEU A 165 9.59 -17.91 20.74
C LEU A 165 9.05 -18.75 19.57
N ASP A 166 7.77 -19.09 19.62
CA ASP A 166 7.11 -19.85 18.54
C ASP A 166 7.18 -19.11 17.18
N LEU A 167 6.98 -17.79 17.18
CA LEU A 167 7.09 -16.98 15.97
C LEU A 167 8.54 -16.91 15.45
N SER A 168 9.52 -16.82 16.34
CA SER A 168 10.93 -16.78 15.95
C SER A 168 11.38 -18.09 15.28
N GLU A 169 10.76 -19.23 15.61
CA GLU A 169 11.03 -20.51 14.97
C GLU A 169 10.31 -20.65 13.61
N LYS A 170 9.15 -20.02 13.46
CA LYS A 170 8.28 -20.14 12.27
C LYS A 170 8.55 -19.12 11.17
N LEU A 171 9.07 -17.96 11.55
CA LEU A 171 9.30 -16.85 10.64
C LEU A 171 10.67 -16.95 9.95
N PRO A 172 10.82 -16.38 8.75
CA PRO A 172 12.12 -16.29 8.08
C PRO A 172 13.16 -15.56 8.95
N SER A 173 14.43 -15.89 8.78
CA SER A 173 15.55 -15.36 9.60
C SER A 173 15.77 -13.85 9.48
N ASN A 174 15.24 -13.20 8.45
CA ASN A 174 15.26 -11.75 8.27
C ASN A 174 14.06 -11.05 8.96
N VAL A 175 13.24 -11.77 9.72
CA VAL A 175 12.21 -11.18 10.59
C VAL A 175 12.73 -11.14 12.01
N ILE A 176 12.84 -9.95 12.58
CA ILE A 176 13.22 -9.74 13.97
C ILE A 176 11.96 -9.77 14.83
N VAL A 177 11.86 -10.76 15.73
CA VAL A 177 10.74 -10.84 16.68
C VAL A 177 11.16 -10.25 18.01
N VAL A 178 10.43 -9.23 18.47
CA VAL A 178 10.68 -8.51 19.72
C VAL A 178 9.54 -8.79 20.71
N ASN A 179 9.90 -9.13 21.94
CA ASN A 179 8.92 -9.23 23.02
C ASN A 179 8.70 -7.86 23.66
N GLY A 180 7.55 -7.26 23.45
CA GLY A 180 7.23 -5.94 23.97
C GLY A 180 5.74 -5.60 23.91
N ASP A 181 5.35 -4.63 24.72
CA ASP A 181 4.01 -4.05 24.71
C ASP A 181 3.97 -2.82 23.79
N GLY A 182 3.36 -2.97 22.63
CA GLY A 182 3.28 -1.88 21.66
C GLY A 182 2.40 -0.69 22.04
N ARG A 183 1.78 -0.71 23.21
CA ARG A 183 1.12 0.48 23.81
C ARG A 183 2.12 1.38 24.52
N ASN A 184 3.33 0.90 24.75
CA ASN A 184 4.39 1.66 25.36
C ASN A 184 5.21 2.39 24.28
N SER A 185 4.97 3.69 24.16
CA SER A 185 5.68 4.55 23.20
C SER A 185 7.19 4.57 23.39
N ASP A 186 7.67 4.48 24.62
CA ASP A 186 9.11 4.48 24.92
C ASP A 186 9.77 3.22 24.34
N MET A 187 9.14 2.06 24.50
CA MET A 187 9.59 0.81 23.92
C MET A 187 9.58 0.86 22.38
N LEU A 188 8.56 1.45 21.75
CA LEU A 188 8.53 1.62 20.30
C LEU A 188 9.66 2.55 19.81
N LEU A 189 9.98 3.57 20.58
CA LEU A 189 11.11 4.46 20.28
C LEU A 189 12.47 3.76 20.46
N GLU A 190 12.64 2.95 21.52
CA GLU A 190 13.83 2.11 21.71
C GLU A 190 14.02 1.12 20.57
N GLU A 191 12.92 0.60 20.01
CA GLU A 191 12.93 -0.27 18.85
C GLU A 191 13.01 0.49 17.51
N SER A 192 13.32 1.80 17.55
CA SER A 192 13.55 2.66 16.38
C SER A 192 12.36 2.76 15.43
N ILE A 193 11.11 2.86 15.94
CA ILE A 193 9.91 2.96 15.11
C ILE A 193 10.00 4.05 14.04
N LYS A 194 10.69 5.16 14.32
CA LYS A 194 10.86 6.30 13.40
C LYS A 194 11.74 6.00 12.19
N GLU A 195 12.50 4.92 12.21
CA GLU A 195 13.39 4.49 11.12
C GLU A 195 12.71 3.52 10.15
N TYR A 196 11.49 3.08 10.49
CA TYR A 196 10.70 2.21 9.62
C TYR A 196 9.82 3.03 8.66
N ASP A 197 9.75 2.59 7.41
CA ASP A 197 8.94 3.24 6.37
C ASP A 197 7.44 3.01 6.57
N ALA A 198 7.07 1.88 7.22
CA ALA A 198 5.69 1.55 7.51
C ALA A 198 5.51 0.89 8.88
N PHE A 199 4.37 1.17 9.49
CA PHE A 199 3.92 0.56 10.74
C PHE A 199 2.54 -0.09 10.56
N VAL A 200 2.40 -1.34 11.00
CA VAL A 200 1.16 -2.13 10.84
C VAL A 200 0.72 -2.64 12.21
N ALA A 201 -0.43 -2.20 12.69
CA ALA A 201 -1.02 -2.68 13.94
C ALA A 201 -2.13 -3.71 13.66
N VAL A 202 -1.91 -4.95 14.06
CA VAL A 202 -2.80 -6.11 13.84
C VAL A 202 -2.90 -7.00 15.08
N THR A 203 -3.03 -6.35 16.23
CA THR A 203 -3.28 -7.05 17.50
C THR A 203 -4.72 -7.56 17.57
N ASN A 204 -5.03 -8.39 18.56
CA ASN A 204 -6.40 -8.83 18.80
C ASN A 204 -7.28 -7.77 19.52
N ASN A 205 -6.74 -6.58 19.74
CA ASN A 205 -7.44 -5.48 20.41
C ASN A 205 -7.57 -4.29 19.46
N SER A 206 -8.81 -3.98 19.07
CA SER A 206 -9.11 -2.90 18.13
C SER A 206 -8.69 -1.51 18.64
N GLU A 207 -8.83 -1.26 19.96
CA GLU A 207 -8.41 0.01 20.56
C GLU A 207 -6.89 0.19 20.44
N THR A 208 -6.14 -0.86 20.74
CA THR A 208 -4.68 -0.87 20.59
C THR A 208 -4.28 -0.58 19.15
N ASN A 209 -4.97 -1.18 18.16
CA ASN A 209 -4.67 -0.98 16.74
C ASN A 209 -4.98 0.44 16.25
N ILE A 210 -5.85 1.18 16.92
CA ILE A 210 -6.20 2.57 16.58
C ILE A 210 -5.23 3.56 17.27
N LEU A 211 -4.77 3.21 18.48
CA LEU A 211 -3.96 4.11 19.32
C LEU A 211 -2.43 3.95 19.09
N ALA A 212 -2.02 2.82 18.50
CA ALA A 212 -0.63 2.58 18.13
C ALA A 212 -0.25 3.32 16.84
#